data_a31d3274796ac32075f7502cb48031b9
#
_entry.id   a31d3274796ac32075f7502cb48031b9
#
_cell.length_a   1.000
_cell.length_b   1.000
_cell.length_c   1.000
_cell.angle_alpha   90.00
_cell.angle_beta   90.00
_cell.angle_gamma   90.00
#
_symmetry.space_group_name_H-M   'P 1'
#
loop_
_entity.id
_entity.type
_entity.pdbx_description
1 polymer ?
#
loop_
_entity_poly.entity_id
_entity_poly.type
_entity_poly.pdbx_seq_one_letter_code
_entity_poly.pdbx_strand_id
1 'polypeptide(L)'
;MGYLLDNCRFGRLTSEIINQCQPYTCSKNADIDSFFHDNTPDNYRDYWLEMMGTTHCFFTDEKDNTTQPKMVCAFSLSNSSLRTDILPNNRRNRLNRSIPNAKRRFQYPAILIGELCVFDGFGYKTFGYNIADEMMNLIKTIAIDPDNNSSSRYLIVDALNSPEVIGYYIRNGFEFLFASDEEELEHLRGSYSRDIQICQTRLMFFDLVVLNQQMH
;
A
#
# COMPACT_ATOMS: atom_id res chain seq x y z
N MET A 1 7.55 -14.29 15.51
CA MET A 1 8.28 -13.06 15.21
C MET A 1 8.66 -13.09 13.75
N GLY A 2 8.61 -11.96 13.06
CA GLY A 2 8.87 -11.89 11.61
C GLY A 2 10.28 -11.39 11.34
N TYR A 3 10.80 -11.65 10.15
CA TYR A 3 12.14 -11.23 9.78
C TYR A 3 12.35 -9.71 9.89
N LEU A 4 11.36 -8.91 9.45
CA LEU A 4 11.46 -7.46 9.44
C LEU A 4 11.64 -6.87 10.84
N LEU A 5 10.88 -7.35 11.83
CA LEU A 5 10.96 -6.85 13.20
C LEU A 5 12.21 -7.32 13.94
N ASP A 6 12.73 -8.52 13.60
CA ASP A 6 13.86 -9.13 14.33
C ASP A 6 15.23 -8.72 13.76
N ASN A 7 15.30 -8.33 12.45
CA ASN A 7 16.56 -8.17 11.73
C ASN A 7 16.69 -6.86 10.95
N CYS A 8 15.66 -6.00 10.99
CA CYS A 8 15.69 -4.76 10.22
C CYS A 8 15.39 -3.55 11.09
N ARG A 9 15.91 -2.41 10.69
CA ARG A 9 15.48 -1.10 11.16
C ARG A 9 14.34 -0.61 10.31
N PHE A 10 13.35 -0.02 10.95
CA PHE A 10 12.25 0.69 10.31
C PHE A 10 12.51 2.18 10.34
N GLY A 11 12.29 2.87 9.25
CA GLY A 11 12.43 4.31 9.17
C GLY A 11 11.71 4.92 7.98
N ARG A 12 11.66 6.24 7.99
CA ARG A 12 11.24 7.01 6.83
C ARG A 12 12.35 6.95 5.78
N LEU A 13 12.00 6.69 4.51
CA LEU A 13 12.98 6.70 3.43
C LEU A 13 13.52 8.12 3.23
N THR A 14 14.83 8.27 3.29
CA THR A 14 15.57 9.52 3.11
C THR A 14 16.83 9.28 2.29
N SER A 15 17.36 10.34 1.68
CA SER A 15 18.62 10.26 0.93
C SER A 15 19.78 9.76 1.80
N GLU A 16 19.79 10.07 3.12
CA GLU A 16 20.80 9.56 4.03
C GLU A 16 20.74 8.04 4.17
N ILE A 17 19.54 7.48 4.31
CA ILE A 17 19.34 6.01 4.39
C ILE A 17 19.75 5.35 3.06
N ILE A 18 19.33 5.93 1.92
CA ILE A 18 19.70 5.40 0.60
C ILE A 18 21.23 5.36 0.45
N ASN A 19 21.91 6.45 0.79
CA ASN A 19 23.38 6.56 0.66
C ASN A 19 24.16 5.63 1.60
N GLN A 20 23.56 5.21 2.72
CA GLN A 20 24.15 4.25 3.65
C GLN A 20 23.97 2.81 3.20
N CYS A 21 22.93 2.52 2.41
CA CYS A 21 22.63 1.17 1.97
C CYS A 21 23.48 0.74 0.76
N GLN A 22 23.63 -0.58 0.60
CA GLN A 22 24.12 -1.17 -0.64
C GLN A 22 23.17 -0.82 -1.79
N PRO A 23 23.64 -0.79 -3.06
CA PRO A 23 22.75 -0.65 -4.22
C PRO A 23 21.63 -1.69 -4.17
N TYR A 24 20.41 -1.25 -4.43
CA TYR A 24 19.21 -2.07 -4.44
C TYR A 24 18.38 -1.78 -5.70
N THR A 25 17.51 -2.69 -6.07
CA THR A 25 16.66 -2.57 -7.26
C THR A 25 15.39 -3.42 -7.11
N CYS A 26 14.34 -3.03 -7.83
CA CYS A 26 13.09 -3.75 -7.98
C CYS A 26 12.92 -4.15 -9.46
N SER A 27 13.66 -5.17 -9.90
CA SER A 27 13.71 -5.59 -11.30
C SER A 27 12.36 -6.00 -11.91
N LYS A 28 11.35 -6.27 -11.09
CA LYS A 28 10.01 -6.67 -11.52
C LYS A 28 9.17 -5.53 -12.09
N ASN A 29 9.43 -4.29 -11.67
CA ASN A 29 8.66 -3.12 -12.11
C ASN A 29 9.56 -1.89 -12.10
N ALA A 30 9.87 -1.37 -13.28
CA ALA A 30 10.77 -0.23 -13.45
C ALA A 30 10.18 1.09 -12.88
N ASP A 31 8.87 1.28 -12.91
CA ASP A 31 8.23 2.48 -12.38
C ASP A 31 8.32 2.49 -10.85
N ILE A 32 8.06 1.34 -10.21
CA ILE A 32 8.22 1.17 -8.77
C ILE A 32 9.69 1.32 -8.37
N ASP A 33 10.62 0.74 -9.13
CA ASP A 33 12.06 0.90 -8.88
C ASP A 33 12.45 2.38 -8.92
N SER A 34 12.04 3.08 -9.98
CA SER A 34 12.28 4.51 -10.17
C SER A 34 11.76 5.36 -9.01
N PHE A 35 10.58 5.04 -8.47
CA PHE A 35 9.98 5.79 -7.37
C PHE A 35 10.84 5.78 -6.09
N PHE A 36 11.56 4.69 -5.80
CA PHE A 36 12.37 4.55 -4.58
C PHE A 36 13.81 5.04 -4.71
N HIS A 37 14.17 5.75 -5.79
CA HIS A 37 15.51 6.30 -6.01
C HIS A 37 15.51 7.84 -6.12
N ASP A 38 16.58 8.48 -5.64
CA ASP A 38 16.71 9.95 -5.58
C ASP A 38 16.86 10.65 -6.95
N ASN A 39 17.33 9.93 -7.96
CA ASN A 39 17.77 10.51 -9.24
C ASN A 39 16.74 10.42 -10.35
N THR A 40 15.51 10.10 -10.02
CA THR A 40 14.40 9.92 -10.96
C THR A 40 13.34 11.00 -10.71
N PRO A 41 12.62 11.47 -11.74
CA PRO A 41 11.47 12.35 -11.56
C PRO A 41 10.32 11.62 -10.85
N ASP A 42 9.46 12.36 -10.18
CA ASP A 42 8.26 11.85 -9.50
C ASP A 42 8.57 10.76 -8.45
N ASN A 43 9.72 10.88 -7.78
CA ASN A 43 10.18 9.93 -6.78
C ASN A 43 9.56 10.18 -5.38
N TYR A 44 9.90 9.31 -4.43
CA TYR A 44 9.41 9.39 -3.04
C TYR A 44 9.67 10.74 -2.37
N ARG A 45 10.76 11.44 -2.72
CA ARG A 45 11.13 12.74 -2.17
C ARG A 45 10.24 13.84 -2.72
N ASP A 46 9.99 13.86 -4.03
CA ASP A 46 9.05 14.79 -4.67
C ASP A 46 7.65 14.60 -4.11
N TYR A 47 7.22 13.35 -3.95
CA TYR A 47 5.95 12.99 -3.36
C TYR A 47 5.78 13.53 -1.94
N TRP A 48 6.85 13.51 -1.16
CA TRP A 48 6.83 14.09 0.18
C TRP A 48 6.87 15.62 0.17
N LEU A 49 7.70 16.23 -0.68
CA LEU A 49 7.79 17.70 -0.78
C LEU A 49 6.46 18.32 -1.18
N GLU A 50 5.70 17.67 -2.06
CA GLU A 50 4.35 18.07 -2.47
C GLU A 50 3.27 17.67 -1.45
N MET A 51 3.63 17.14 -0.26
CA MET A 51 2.70 16.69 0.78
C MET A 51 1.71 15.61 0.31
N MET A 52 2.08 14.84 -0.71
CA MET A 52 1.24 13.79 -1.29
C MET A 52 1.27 12.50 -0.48
N GLY A 53 2.37 12.22 0.23
CA GLY A 53 2.49 11.03 1.06
C GLY A 53 3.82 10.92 1.78
N THR A 54 3.97 9.84 2.53
CA THR A 54 5.20 9.51 3.26
C THR A 54 5.67 8.12 2.89
N THR A 55 6.95 8.00 2.57
CA THR A 55 7.57 6.72 2.22
C THR A 55 8.37 6.16 3.39
N HIS A 56 8.17 4.89 3.66
CA HIS A 56 8.83 4.13 4.72
C HIS A 56 9.64 2.99 4.13
N CYS A 57 10.68 2.58 4.84
CA CYS A 57 11.53 1.46 4.42
C CYS A 57 11.98 0.60 5.59
N PHE A 58 12.36 -0.63 5.26
CA PHE A 58 13.10 -1.52 6.12
C PHE A 58 14.46 -1.82 5.51
N PHE A 59 15.50 -1.70 6.32
CA PHE A 59 16.87 -2.03 5.93
C PHE A 59 17.54 -2.85 7.04
N THR A 60 18.47 -3.73 6.67
CA THR A 60 19.10 -4.65 7.63
C THR A 60 19.81 -3.90 8.73
N ASP A 61 19.74 -4.46 9.95
CA ASP A 61 20.51 -3.96 11.10
C ASP A 61 21.89 -4.62 11.13
N GLU A 62 22.89 -3.93 10.61
CA GLU A 62 24.27 -4.42 10.59
C GLU A 62 24.88 -4.33 11.97
N LYS A 63 24.98 -5.47 12.66
CA LYS A 63 25.48 -5.55 14.06
C LYS A 63 26.94 -5.20 14.21
N ASP A 64 27.73 -5.23 13.14
CA ASP A 64 29.20 -5.16 13.21
C ASP A 64 29.81 -3.89 12.58
N ASN A 65 29.05 -2.95 12.08
CA ASN A 65 29.53 -1.72 11.41
C ASN A 65 30.56 -1.95 10.27
N THR A 66 30.72 -3.17 9.80
CA THR A 66 31.71 -3.55 8.77
C THR A 66 31.11 -3.69 7.39
N THR A 67 29.79 -3.89 7.30
CA THR A 67 29.06 -4.05 6.04
C THR A 67 27.99 -2.98 5.92
N GLN A 68 27.76 -2.47 4.69
CA GLN A 68 26.67 -1.54 4.45
C GLN A 68 25.32 -2.26 4.59
N PRO A 69 24.30 -1.61 5.22
CA PRO A 69 22.95 -2.14 5.29
C PRO A 69 22.38 -2.47 3.92
N LYS A 70 21.44 -3.40 3.86
CA LYS A 70 20.71 -3.74 2.65
C LYS A 70 19.27 -3.24 2.75
N MET A 71 18.80 -2.55 1.73
CA MET A 71 17.39 -2.19 1.62
C MET A 71 16.57 -3.45 1.36
N VAL A 72 15.58 -3.74 2.21
CA VAL A 72 14.79 -4.97 2.19
C VAL A 72 13.46 -4.76 1.50
N CYS A 73 12.72 -3.75 1.93
CA CYS A 73 11.43 -3.38 1.33
C CYS A 73 11.11 -1.91 1.65
N ALA A 74 10.21 -1.34 0.84
CA ALA A 74 9.70 0.01 1.05
C ALA A 74 8.24 0.12 0.61
N PHE A 75 7.54 1.12 1.17
CA PHE A 75 6.16 1.42 0.81
C PHE A 75 5.85 2.90 1.06
N SER A 76 4.90 3.45 0.31
CA SER A 76 4.37 4.80 0.51
C SER A 76 2.94 4.77 1.03
N LEU A 77 2.60 5.71 1.91
CA LEU A 77 1.27 5.90 2.47
C LEU A 77 0.83 7.34 2.26
N SER A 78 -0.43 7.52 1.84
CA SER A 78 -1.05 8.82 1.61
C SER A 78 -2.41 8.90 2.28
N ASN A 79 -2.80 10.10 2.69
CA ASN A 79 -4.17 10.37 3.09
C ASN A 79 -5.11 10.28 1.89
N SER A 80 -6.23 9.61 2.05
CA SER A 80 -7.19 9.41 0.98
C SER A 80 -8.62 9.26 1.50
N SER A 81 -9.56 8.99 0.62
CA SER A 81 -10.93 8.67 0.98
C SER A 81 -11.50 7.57 0.08
N LEU A 82 -12.18 6.62 0.70
CA LEU A 82 -12.97 5.65 -0.04
C LEU A 82 -14.34 6.26 -0.33
N ARG A 83 -14.69 6.38 -1.61
CA ARG A 83 -15.96 6.92 -2.09
C ARG A 83 -16.94 5.81 -2.38
N THR A 84 -18.13 5.90 -1.83
CA THR A 84 -19.22 4.93 -2.06
C THR A 84 -20.32 5.47 -2.97
N ASP A 85 -20.34 6.77 -3.27
CA ASP A 85 -21.27 7.41 -4.20
C ASP A 85 -21.07 6.96 -5.66
N ILE A 86 -19.87 6.54 -5.99
CA ILE A 86 -19.52 5.99 -7.31
C ILE A 86 -20.00 4.57 -7.55
N LEU A 87 -20.50 3.90 -6.52
CA LEU A 87 -20.88 2.49 -6.56
C LEU A 87 -22.36 2.29 -6.86
N PRO A 88 -22.75 1.20 -7.52
CA PRO A 88 -24.14 0.77 -7.61
C PRO A 88 -24.80 0.66 -6.23
N ASN A 89 -26.12 0.91 -6.16
CA ASN A 89 -26.86 0.99 -4.91
C ASN A 89 -26.73 -0.26 -4.03
N ASN A 90 -26.73 -1.45 -4.63
CA ASN A 90 -26.60 -2.72 -3.93
C ASN A 90 -25.22 -2.84 -3.24
N ARG A 91 -24.14 -2.48 -3.96
CA ARG A 91 -22.76 -2.52 -3.44
C ARG A 91 -22.57 -1.48 -2.36
N ARG A 92 -22.98 -0.24 -2.61
CA ARG A 92 -22.97 0.85 -1.63
C ARG A 92 -23.70 0.48 -0.34
N ASN A 93 -24.90 -0.09 -0.44
CA ASN A 93 -25.69 -0.49 0.72
C ASN A 93 -25.00 -1.62 1.52
N ARG A 94 -24.32 -2.54 0.84
CA ARG A 94 -23.56 -3.60 1.50
C ARG A 94 -22.41 -3.02 2.33
N LEU A 95 -21.60 -2.12 1.75
CA LEU A 95 -20.48 -1.47 2.45
C LEU A 95 -20.95 -0.61 3.62
N ASN A 96 -22.05 0.13 3.42
CA ASN A 96 -22.57 1.05 4.42
C ASN A 96 -23.32 0.37 5.57
N ARG A 97 -23.66 -0.92 5.46
CA ARG A 97 -24.53 -1.62 6.42
C ARG A 97 -23.96 -1.62 7.84
N SER A 98 -22.64 -1.73 7.98
CA SER A 98 -21.95 -1.80 9.27
C SER A 98 -21.48 -0.43 9.78
N ILE A 99 -21.76 0.67 9.05
CA ILE A 99 -21.24 2.00 9.35
C ILE A 99 -22.34 2.86 9.99
N PRO A 100 -22.13 3.36 11.23
CA PRO A 100 -23.07 4.26 11.88
C PRO A 100 -23.30 5.53 11.04
N ASN A 101 -24.57 5.98 10.91
CA ASN A 101 -24.95 7.17 10.17
C ASN A 101 -24.56 7.19 8.68
N ALA A 102 -24.33 6.01 8.07
CA ALA A 102 -23.93 5.88 6.67
C ALA A 102 -24.88 6.52 5.65
N LYS A 103 -26.18 6.68 5.99
CA LYS A 103 -27.19 7.29 5.07
C LYS A 103 -26.86 8.70 4.60
N ARG A 104 -25.96 9.41 5.30
CA ARG A 104 -25.54 10.77 4.99
C ARG A 104 -24.06 10.89 4.59
N ARG A 105 -23.36 9.79 4.53
CA ARG A 105 -21.91 9.78 4.22
C ARG A 105 -21.67 8.95 2.97
N PHE A 106 -20.92 9.52 2.05
CA PHE A 106 -20.50 8.88 0.80
C PHE A 106 -18.98 8.78 0.69
N GLN A 107 -18.27 9.37 1.65
CA GLN A 107 -16.81 9.34 1.71
C GLN A 107 -16.38 8.93 3.12
N TYR A 108 -15.41 8.06 3.18
CA TYR A 108 -14.84 7.54 4.43
C TYR A 108 -13.34 7.75 4.44
N PRO A 109 -12.76 8.18 5.59
CA PRO A 109 -11.32 8.36 5.68
C PRO A 109 -10.60 7.03 5.37
N ALA A 110 -9.59 7.13 4.54
CA ALA A 110 -8.79 5.99 4.12
C ALA A 110 -7.30 6.38 4.03
N ILE A 111 -6.44 5.39 4.16
CA ILE A 111 -5.03 5.48 3.81
C ILE A 111 -4.85 4.76 2.48
N LEU A 112 -4.30 5.45 1.49
CA LEU A 112 -3.86 4.86 0.23
C LEU A 112 -2.47 4.25 0.43
N ILE A 113 -2.34 2.97 0.13
CA ILE A 113 -1.05 2.34 -0.10
C ILE A 113 -0.68 2.66 -1.55
N GLY A 114 0.32 3.51 -1.73
CA GLY A 114 0.86 3.85 -3.05
C GLY A 114 1.83 2.79 -3.54
N GLU A 115 3.08 3.16 -3.74
CA GLU A 115 4.11 2.22 -4.16
C GLU A 115 4.49 1.25 -3.03
N LEU A 116 4.66 -0.03 -3.38
CA LEU A 116 5.03 -1.10 -2.45
C LEU A 116 6.01 -2.04 -3.14
N CYS A 117 7.19 -2.23 -2.55
CA CYS A 117 8.25 -3.06 -3.13
C CYS A 117 8.95 -3.92 -2.07
N VAL A 118 9.21 -5.18 -2.43
CA VAL A 118 10.25 -6.01 -1.82
C VAL A 118 11.41 -6.07 -2.81
N PHE A 119 12.57 -5.55 -2.42
CA PHE A 119 13.73 -5.43 -3.29
C PHE A 119 14.35 -6.77 -3.64
N ASP A 120 15.11 -6.79 -4.73
CA ASP A 120 15.73 -8.01 -5.24
C ASP A 120 16.62 -8.65 -4.17
N GLY A 121 16.63 -10.00 -4.15
CA GLY A 121 17.30 -10.77 -3.12
C GLY A 121 16.44 -11.10 -1.89
N PHE A 122 15.38 -10.34 -1.60
CA PHE A 122 14.49 -10.57 -0.46
C PHE A 122 13.12 -11.17 -0.83
N GLY A 123 12.92 -11.53 -2.09
CA GLY A 123 11.72 -12.27 -2.51
C GLY A 123 11.64 -13.66 -1.88
N TYR A 124 10.43 -14.15 -1.60
CA TYR A 124 10.19 -15.43 -0.91
C TYR A 124 10.98 -16.61 -1.51
N LYS A 125 11.02 -16.73 -2.83
CA LYS A 125 11.72 -17.84 -3.51
C LYS A 125 13.23 -17.84 -3.27
N THR A 126 13.82 -16.68 -3.05
CA THR A 126 15.27 -16.50 -2.88
C THR A 126 15.65 -16.49 -1.40
N PHE A 127 14.83 -15.84 -0.59
CA PHE A 127 15.13 -15.51 0.79
C PHE A 127 14.46 -16.44 1.82
N GLY A 128 13.32 -17.05 1.45
CA GLY A 128 12.61 -18.01 2.30
C GLY A 128 11.65 -17.38 3.32
N TYR A 129 11.66 -16.04 3.48
CA TYR A 129 10.72 -15.29 4.32
C TYR A 129 9.68 -14.58 3.46
N ASN A 130 8.44 -14.50 3.96
CA ASN A 130 7.39 -13.78 3.27
C ASN A 130 7.37 -12.29 3.67
N ILE A 131 8.39 -11.56 3.22
CA ILE A 131 8.60 -10.14 3.50
C ILE A 131 7.38 -9.30 3.11
N ALA A 132 6.75 -9.60 1.97
CA ALA A 132 5.59 -8.85 1.49
C ALA A 132 4.39 -8.94 2.46
N ASP A 133 4.09 -10.12 2.99
CA ASP A 133 2.98 -10.29 3.94
C ASP A 133 3.34 -9.69 5.32
N GLU A 134 4.61 -9.78 5.76
CA GLU A 134 5.07 -9.10 6.98
C GLU A 134 4.93 -7.58 6.85
N MET A 135 5.36 -7.00 5.72
CA MET A 135 5.22 -5.58 5.42
C MET A 135 3.76 -5.14 5.43
N MET A 136 2.84 -5.91 4.81
CA MET A 136 1.41 -5.61 4.82
C MET A 136 0.83 -5.64 6.24
N ASN A 137 1.22 -6.59 7.07
CA ASN A 137 0.80 -6.64 8.47
C ASN A 137 1.28 -5.42 9.26
N LEU A 138 2.51 -4.94 9.01
CA LEU A 138 3.03 -3.72 9.62
C LEU A 138 2.28 -2.47 9.15
N ILE A 139 1.96 -2.35 7.85
CA ILE A 139 1.12 -1.26 7.32
C ILE A 139 -0.24 -1.23 8.04
N LYS A 140 -0.88 -2.38 8.22
CA LYS A 140 -2.13 -2.49 8.97
C LYS A 140 -1.97 -2.07 10.43
N THR A 141 -0.89 -2.48 11.09
CA THR A 141 -0.59 -2.10 12.47
C THR A 141 -0.39 -0.58 12.60
N ILE A 142 0.38 0.03 11.70
CA ILE A 142 0.57 1.49 11.65
C ILE A 142 -0.77 2.22 11.47
N ALA A 143 -1.64 1.69 10.63
CA ALA A 143 -2.92 2.33 10.30
C ALA A 143 -3.91 2.34 11.48
N ILE A 144 -3.84 1.36 12.40
CA ILE A 144 -4.69 1.24 13.60
C ILE A 144 -4.00 1.67 14.88
N ASP A 145 -2.77 2.19 14.81
CA ASP A 145 -2.01 2.63 15.98
C ASP A 145 -2.80 3.70 16.75
N PRO A 146 -3.08 3.50 18.06
CA PRO A 146 -3.79 4.47 18.89
C PRO A 146 -3.10 5.84 18.96
N ASP A 147 -1.78 5.88 18.80
CA ASP A 147 -1.01 7.12 18.81
C ASP A 147 -1.08 7.88 17.47
N ASN A 148 -1.73 7.29 16.48
CA ASN A 148 -1.96 7.98 15.20
C ASN A 148 -3.00 9.09 15.38
N ASN A 149 -2.60 10.32 15.09
CA ASN A 149 -3.45 11.51 15.24
C ASN A 149 -4.67 11.54 14.30
N SER A 150 -4.74 10.63 13.33
CA SER A 150 -5.81 10.56 12.34
C SER A 150 -6.26 9.12 12.14
N SER A 151 -7.47 8.81 12.62
CA SER A 151 -8.07 7.49 12.40
C SER A 151 -8.57 7.34 10.97
N SER A 152 -8.22 6.26 10.33
CA SER A 152 -8.75 5.86 9.02
C SER A 152 -9.64 4.63 9.13
N ARG A 153 -10.72 4.59 8.36
CA ARG A 153 -11.63 3.45 8.30
C ARG A 153 -11.09 2.34 7.40
N TYR A 154 -10.43 2.72 6.31
CA TYR A 154 -10.01 1.79 5.27
C TYR A 154 -8.53 1.95 4.92
N LEU A 155 -7.90 0.83 4.55
CA LEU A 155 -6.77 0.87 3.62
C LEU A 155 -7.33 0.69 2.21
N ILE A 156 -6.80 1.45 1.27
CA ILE A 156 -7.14 1.32 -0.15
C ILE A 156 -5.87 1.17 -0.98
N VAL A 157 -6.00 0.54 -2.12
CA VAL A 157 -4.92 0.37 -3.10
C VAL A 157 -5.50 0.35 -4.50
N ASP A 158 -4.76 0.90 -5.42
CA ASP A 158 -5.00 0.77 -6.86
C ASP A 158 -4.07 -0.33 -7.39
N ALA A 159 -4.52 -1.57 -7.23
CA ALA A 159 -3.70 -2.76 -7.44
C ALA A 159 -3.54 -3.06 -8.93
N LEU A 160 -2.31 -3.24 -9.41
CA LEU A 160 -2.06 -3.68 -10.79
C LEU A 160 -2.90 -4.93 -11.10
N ASN A 161 -3.65 -4.90 -12.20
CA ASN A 161 -4.59 -5.96 -12.57
C ASN A 161 -3.86 -7.18 -13.15
N SER A 162 -3.04 -7.81 -12.34
CA SER A 162 -2.36 -9.06 -12.65
C SER A 162 -2.70 -10.13 -11.61
N PRO A 163 -2.79 -11.42 -11.98
CA PRO A 163 -3.14 -12.50 -11.05
C PRO A 163 -2.22 -12.55 -9.81
N GLU A 164 -0.95 -12.25 -9.97
CA GLU A 164 0.02 -12.26 -8.85
C GLU A 164 -0.28 -11.16 -7.84
N VAL A 165 -0.47 -9.91 -8.31
CA VAL A 165 -0.71 -8.74 -7.47
C VAL A 165 -2.08 -8.80 -6.82
N ILE A 166 -3.13 -9.11 -7.59
CA ILE A 166 -4.49 -9.29 -7.07
C ILE A 166 -4.51 -10.43 -6.03
N GLY A 167 -3.88 -11.57 -6.32
CA GLY A 167 -3.79 -12.69 -5.39
C GLY A 167 -3.05 -12.33 -4.08
N TYR A 168 -2.07 -11.44 -4.14
CA TYR A 168 -1.39 -10.91 -2.96
C TYR A 168 -2.34 -10.09 -2.07
N TYR A 169 -3.09 -9.15 -2.63
CA TYR A 169 -4.02 -8.34 -1.86
C TYR A 169 -5.20 -9.15 -1.31
N ILE A 170 -5.78 -10.09 -2.10
CA ILE A 170 -6.85 -10.98 -1.62
C ILE A 170 -6.36 -11.83 -0.44
N ARG A 171 -5.16 -12.43 -0.52
CA ARG A 171 -4.56 -13.21 0.57
C ARG A 171 -4.35 -12.37 1.83
N ASN A 172 -4.10 -11.08 1.67
CA ASN A 172 -4.01 -10.13 2.76
C ASN A 172 -5.35 -9.53 3.19
N GLY A 173 -6.48 -10.10 2.74
CA GLY A 173 -7.84 -9.75 3.18
C GLY A 173 -8.44 -8.51 2.52
N PHE A 174 -7.85 -8.00 1.44
CA PHE A 174 -8.45 -6.94 0.65
C PHE A 174 -9.59 -7.49 -0.21
N GLU A 175 -10.59 -6.66 -0.44
CA GLU A 175 -11.71 -6.92 -1.34
C GLU A 175 -11.71 -5.90 -2.48
N PHE A 176 -12.23 -6.29 -3.65
CA PHE A 176 -12.48 -5.34 -4.72
C PHE A 176 -13.53 -4.31 -4.31
N LEU A 177 -13.35 -3.05 -4.70
CA LEU A 177 -14.36 -2.02 -4.46
C LEU A 177 -15.55 -2.19 -5.41
N PHE A 178 -15.31 -2.44 -6.68
CA PHE A 178 -16.34 -2.76 -7.67
C PHE A 178 -16.60 -4.28 -7.73
N ALA A 179 -17.81 -4.70 -8.12
CA ALA A 179 -18.17 -6.12 -8.13
C ALA A 179 -17.55 -6.85 -9.33
N SER A 180 -17.26 -6.16 -10.41
CA SER A 180 -16.61 -6.74 -11.60
C SER A 180 -15.70 -5.72 -12.29
N ASP A 181 -14.88 -6.22 -13.22
CA ASP A 181 -14.02 -5.40 -14.09
C ASP A 181 -14.87 -4.47 -14.98
N GLU A 182 -16.01 -4.94 -15.44
CA GLU A 182 -16.92 -4.17 -16.30
C GLU A 182 -17.51 -2.98 -15.56
N GLU A 183 -17.94 -3.15 -14.28
CA GLU A 183 -18.43 -2.03 -13.46
C GLU A 183 -17.35 -0.97 -13.23
N GLU A 184 -16.14 -1.41 -12.93
CA GLU A 184 -15.00 -0.50 -12.72
C GLU A 184 -14.61 0.21 -14.02
N LEU A 185 -14.59 -0.51 -15.14
CA LEU A 185 -14.32 0.04 -16.46
C LEU A 185 -15.36 1.08 -16.89
N GLU A 186 -16.63 0.83 -16.61
CA GLU A 186 -17.72 1.79 -16.87
C GLU A 186 -17.51 3.07 -16.04
N HIS A 187 -17.13 2.93 -14.76
CA HIS A 187 -16.80 4.06 -13.91
C HIS A 187 -15.61 4.86 -14.45
N LEU A 188 -14.53 4.19 -14.84
CA LEU A 188 -13.33 4.83 -15.40
C LEU A 188 -13.65 5.59 -16.71
N ARG A 189 -14.44 4.99 -17.59
CA ARG A 189 -14.88 5.62 -18.83
C ARG A 189 -15.75 6.87 -18.59
N GLY A 190 -16.58 6.83 -17.57
CA GLY A 190 -17.42 7.97 -17.18
C GLY A 190 -16.63 9.09 -16.50
N SER A 191 -15.58 8.77 -15.77
CA SER A 191 -14.84 9.72 -14.93
C SER A 191 -13.58 10.30 -15.58
N TYR A 192 -12.92 9.52 -16.48
CA TYR A 192 -11.61 9.90 -17.02
C TYR A 192 -11.59 9.96 -18.55
N SER A 193 -11.79 8.85 -19.26
CA SER A 193 -11.78 8.81 -20.72
C SER A 193 -12.65 7.66 -21.26
N ARG A 194 -13.43 7.96 -22.31
CA ARG A 194 -14.25 6.96 -23.00
C ARG A 194 -13.43 5.90 -23.74
N ASP A 195 -12.16 6.18 -24.02
CA ASP A 195 -11.28 5.30 -24.79
C ASP A 195 -10.61 4.20 -23.95
N ILE A 196 -10.83 4.17 -22.62
CA ILE A 196 -10.28 3.12 -21.76
C ILE A 196 -10.92 1.79 -22.14
N GLN A 197 -10.09 0.82 -22.55
CA GLN A 197 -10.54 -0.49 -23.00
C GLN A 197 -10.42 -1.59 -21.94
N ILE A 198 -9.46 -1.44 -21.01
CA ILE A 198 -9.16 -2.41 -19.97
C ILE A 198 -8.88 -1.69 -18.64
N CYS A 199 -9.19 -2.34 -17.53
CA CYS A 199 -8.72 -1.92 -16.22
C CYS A 199 -7.28 -2.37 -16.08
N GLN A 200 -6.33 -1.43 -16.17
CA GLN A 200 -4.91 -1.70 -15.90
C GLN A 200 -4.67 -1.96 -14.42
N THR A 201 -5.45 -1.33 -13.56
CA THR A 201 -5.45 -1.50 -12.12
C THR A 201 -6.86 -1.81 -11.63
N ARG A 202 -6.97 -2.29 -10.40
CA ARG A 202 -8.23 -2.59 -9.71
C ARG A 202 -8.23 -1.93 -8.35
N LEU A 203 -9.25 -1.13 -8.07
CA LEU A 203 -9.41 -0.51 -6.76
C LEU A 203 -9.86 -1.53 -5.72
N MET A 204 -9.01 -1.76 -4.72
CA MET A 204 -9.27 -2.69 -3.62
C MET A 204 -9.21 -1.97 -2.27
N PHE A 205 -9.88 -2.53 -1.27
CA PHE A 205 -9.90 -1.97 0.08
C PHE A 205 -9.84 -3.05 1.15
N PHE A 206 -9.36 -2.66 2.33
CA PHE A 206 -9.40 -3.45 3.57
C PHE A 206 -10.08 -2.65 4.67
N ASP A 207 -11.06 -3.25 5.38
CA ASP A 207 -11.77 -2.61 6.49
C ASP A 207 -10.98 -2.75 7.79
N LEU A 208 -10.36 -1.68 8.26
CA LEU A 208 -9.51 -1.67 9.45
C LEU A 208 -10.28 -1.95 10.75
N VAL A 209 -11.60 -1.79 10.78
CA VAL A 209 -12.42 -2.08 11.97
C VAL A 209 -12.36 -3.56 12.35
N VAL A 210 -12.15 -4.45 11.37
CA VAL A 210 -11.98 -5.88 11.66
C VAL A 210 -10.81 -6.14 12.60
N LEU A 211 -9.70 -5.40 12.45
CA LEU A 211 -8.53 -5.53 13.33
C LEU A 211 -8.75 -4.82 14.66
N ASN A 212 -9.35 -3.64 14.65
CA ASN A 212 -9.61 -2.88 15.88
C ASN A 212 -10.54 -3.62 16.83
N GLN A 213 -11.53 -4.35 16.32
CA GLN A 213 -12.43 -5.19 17.12
C GLN A 213 -11.75 -6.43 17.71
N GLN A 214 -10.62 -6.87 17.17
CA GLN A 214 -9.85 -8.00 17.71
C GLN A 214 -8.92 -7.60 18.85
N MET A 215 -8.64 -6.30 19.01
CA MET A 215 -7.77 -5.77 20.06
C MET A 215 -8.53 -5.35 21.32
N HIS A 216 -9.86 -5.29 21.25
CA HIS A 216 -10.76 -4.93 22.35
C HIS A 216 -11.77 -6.03 22.62
#